data_7e9ec6abbe26f0757e9f0b327a21ba30
#
_entry.id   7e9ec6abbe26f0757e9f0b327a21ba30
#
_cell.length_a   1.000
_cell.length_b   1.000
_cell.length_c   1.000
_cell.angle_alpha   90.00
_cell.angle_beta   90.00
_cell.angle_gamma   90.00
#
_symmetry.space_group_name_H-M   'P 1'
#
loop_
_entity.id
_entity.type
_entity.pdbx_description
1 polymer ?
#
loop_
_entity_poly.entity_id
_entity_poly.type
_entity_poly.pdbx_seq_one_letter_code
_entity_poly.pdbx_strand_id
1 'polypeptide(L)'
;MRHASVDDIPVLAHHRVAMFRDMGQLAPELKDALQRATASYLDDALPRGEYLAWIAEDSGKPPTAIGGAGVQLRPILPRPRTAADLELGPEAIVLNVYVEPAWRRRGVAETLMRTVLDALASRGIQRIVLHASDAGRRLYERLGFVLTNEMRLGR
;
A
#
# COMPACT_ATOMS: atom_id res chain seq x y z
N MET A 1 8.38 -0.61 12.92
CA MET A 1 7.38 -1.12 11.96
C MET A 1 6.54 -2.18 12.63
N ARG A 2 5.23 -2.13 12.51
CA ARG A 2 4.33 -3.16 12.98
C ARG A 2 3.18 -3.40 12.00
N HIS A 3 2.52 -4.54 12.10
CA HIS A 3 1.24 -4.76 11.44
C HIS A 3 0.19 -3.78 11.98
N ALA A 4 -0.67 -3.31 11.10
CA ALA A 4 -1.83 -2.53 11.49
C ALA A 4 -2.97 -3.46 11.96
N SER A 5 -3.76 -2.97 12.89
CA SER A 5 -5.00 -3.54 13.38
C SER A 5 -6.20 -2.70 12.95
N VAL A 6 -7.40 -3.11 13.34
CA VAL A 6 -8.62 -2.30 13.16
C VAL A 6 -8.54 -0.96 13.88
N ASP A 7 -7.81 -0.87 14.98
CA ASP A 7 -7.62 0.39 15.72
C ASP A 7 -6.82 1.43 14.92
N ASP A 8 -6.08 1.00 13.89
CA ASP A 8 -5.31 1.87 13.01
C ASP A 8 -6.10 2.43 11.81
N ILE A 9 -7.37 2.02 11.65
CA ILE A 9 -8.19 2.47 10.52
C ILE A 9 -8.23 3.99 10.38
N PRO A 10 -8.36 4.79 11.47
CA PRO A 10 -8.32 6.26 11.36
C PRO A 10 -7.02 6.78 10.75
N VAL A 11 -5.87 6.22 11.15
CA VAL A 11 -4.55 6.59 10.63
C VAL A 11 -4.41 6.16 9.16
N LEU A 12 -4.81 4.95 8.81
CA LEU A 12 -4.74 4.46 7.43
C LEU A 12 -5.63 5.28 6.50
N ALA A 13 -6.83 5.66 6.93
CA ALA A 13 -7.73 6.53 6.18
C ALA A 13 -7.16 7.94 6.04
N HIS A 14 -6.54 8.48 7.10
CA HIS A 14 -5.82 9.76 7.03
C HIS A 14 -4.68 9.71 6.00
N HIS A 15 -3.83 8.68 6.05
CA HIS A 15 -2.72 8.52 5.10
C HIS A 15 -3.20 8.46 3.65
N ARG A 16 -4.35 7.80 3.38
CA ARG A 16 -4.93 7.77 2.04
C ARG A 16 -5.35 9.14 1.56
N VAL A 17 -6.06 9.88 2.39
CA VAL A 17 -6.49 11.25 2.08
C VAL A 17 -5.28 12.15 1.85
N ALA A 18 -4.31 12.12 2.76
CA ALA A 18 -3.09 12.93 2.66
C ALA A 18 -2.29 12.60 1.39
N MET A 19 -2.17 11.32 1.03
CA MET A 19 -1.50 10.87 -0.19
C MET A 19 -2.16 11.45 -1.45
N PHE A 20 -3.49 11.34 -1.59
CA PHE A 20 -4.19 11.86 -2.77
C PHE A 20 -4.18 13.39 -2.83
N ARG A 21 -4.26 14.07 -1.68
CA ARG A 21 -4.08 15.53 -1.60
C ARG A 21 -2.69 15.94 -2.08
N ASP A 22 -1.63 15.27 -1.60
CA ASP A 22 -0.25 15.58 -1.97
C ASP A 22 0.04 15.30 -3.46
N MET A 23 -0.69 14.38 -4.07
CA MET A 23 -0.67 14.13 -5.52
C MET A 23 -1.52 15.12 -6.34
N GLY A 24 -2.24 16.04 -5.69
CA GLY A 24 -3.17 16.94 -6.39
C GLY A 24 -4.39 16.27 -7.01
N GLN A 25 -4.75 15.07 -6.53
CA GLN A 25 -5.83 14.22 -7.08
C GLN A 25 -7.10 14.23 -6.23
N LEU A 26 -7.16 15.06 -5.20
CA LEU A 26 -8.30 15.15 -4.29
C LEU A 26 -8.77 16.58 -4.15
N ALA A 27 -9.99 16.84 -4.61
CA ALA A 27 -10.67 18.12 -4.36
C ALA A 27 -10.98 18.24 -2.86
N PRO A 28 -10.82 19.45 -2.26
CA PRO A 28 -11.01 19.66 -0.82
C PRO A 28 -12.37 19.15 -0.30
N GLU A 29 -13.41 19.31 -1.08
CA GLU A 29 -14.79 18.92 -0.76
C GLU A 29 -14.98 17.40 -0.62
N LEU A 30 -14.11 16.62 -1.27
CA LEU A 30 -14.18 15.15 -1.25
C LEU A 30 -13.37 14.54 -0.11
N LYS A 31 -12.62 15.34 0.65
CA LYS A 31 -11.74 14.86 1.73
C LYS A 31 -12.48 13.94 2.72
N ASP A 32 -13.57 14.44 3.30
CA ASP A 32 -14.31 13.70 4.33
C ASP A 32 -15.05 12.50 3.76
N ALA A 33 -15.52 12.58 2.52
CA ALA A 33 -16.14 11.47 1.81
C ALA A 33 -15.14 10.35 1.58
N LEU A 34 -13.91 10.67 1.08
CA LEU A 34 -12.85 9.70 0.88
C LEU A 34 -12.42 9.06 2.20
N GLN A 35 -12.28 9.85 3.27
CA GLN A 35 -11.89 9.34 4.58
C GLN A 35 -12.91 8.32 5.11
N ARG A 36 -14.21 8.65 5.09
CA ARG A 36 -15.27 7.74 5.53
C ARG A 36 -15.34 6.49 4.66
N ALA A 37 -15.30 6.63 3.33
CA ALA A 37 -15.34 5.49 2.43
C ALA A 37 -14.14 4.56 2.63
N THR A 38 -12.94 5.12 2.87
CA THR A 38 -11.74 4.33 3.17
C THR A 38 -11.88 3.60 4.50
N ALA A 39 -12.34 4.28 5.55
CA ALA A 39 -12.54 3.65 6.86
C ALA A 39 -13.54 2.49 6.77
N SER A 40 -14.69 2.71 6.12
CA SER A 40 -15.70 1.66 5.91
C SER A 40 -15.17 0.46 5.13
N TYR A 41 -14.37 0.69 4.08
CA TYR A 41 -13.73 -0.40 3.33
C TYR A 41 -12.75 -1.19 4.20
N LEU A 42 -11.92 -0.49 5.00
CA LEU A 42 -10.92 -1.14 5.84
C LEU A 42 -11.53 -1.90 7.01
N ASP A 43 -12.64 -1.43 7.56
CA ASP A 43 -13.39 -2.10 8.63
C ASP A 43 -13.86 -3.49 8.21
N ASP A 44 -14.20 -3.63 6.93
CA ASP A 44 -14.55 -4.90 6.31
C ASP A 44 -13.32 -5.74 5.89
N ALA A 45 -12.35 -5.14 5.22
CA ALA A 45 -11.30 -5.86 4.51
C ALA A 45 -10.14 -6.33 5.42
N LEU A 46 -9.81 -5.56 6.48
CA LEU A 46 -8.73 -5.92 7.42
C LEU A 46 -9.05 -7.21 8.19
N PRO A 47 -10.23 -7.37 8.84
CA PRO A 47 -10.55 -8.61 9.55
C PRO A 47 -10.60 -9.85 8.65
N ARG A 48 -10.97 -9.68 7.37
CA ARG A 48 -11.01 -10.78 6.39
C ARG A 48 -9.64 -11.11 5.79
N GLY A 49 -8.60 -10.31 6.09
CA GLY A 49 -7.28 -10.48 5.51
C GLY A 49 -7.22 -10.16 4.00
N GLU A 50 -8.22 -9.50 3.45
CA GLU A 50 -8.25 -9.01 2.06
C GLU A 50 -7.42 -7.75 1.88
N TYR A 51 -7.18 -7.04 2.97
CA TYR A 51 -6.27 -5.92 3.05
C TYR A 51 -5.30 -6.11 4.21
N LEU A 52 -4.02 -5.96 3.94
CA LEU A 52 -2.95 -5.99 4.91
C LEU A 52 -2.34 -4.61 5.01
N ALA A 53 -1.94 -4.19 6.20
CA ALA A 53 -1.29 -2.90 6.33
C ALA A 53 -0.18 -2.91 7.40
N TRP A 54 0.75 -1.98 7.25
CA TRP A 54 1.86 -1.75 8.17
C TRP A 54 1.95 -0.28 8.52
N ILE A 55 2.27 -0.01 9.78
CA ILE A 55 2.51 1.32 10.31
C ILE A 55 3.97 1.46 10.69
N ALA A 56 4.57 2.56 10.25
CA ALA A 56 5.84 3.05 10.77
C ALA A 56 5.55 4.01 11.92
N GLU A 57 6.21 3.79 13.03
CA GLU A 57 6.12 4.64 14.21
C GLU A 57 7.49 5.23 14.56
N ASP A 58 7.48 6.40 15.16
CA ASP A 58 8.66 7.00 15.75
C ASP A 58 9.03 6.31 17.10
N SER A 59 10.08 6.79 17.74
CA SER A 59 10.54 6.31 19.06
C SER A 59 9.93 7.07 20.23
N GLY A 60 8.91 7.88 20.00
CA GLY A 60 8.22 8.67 21.02
C GLY A 60 7.48 7.80 22.04
N LYS A 61 7.07 8.42 23.14
CA LYS A 61 6.27 7.77 24.20
C LYS A 61 5.09 8.67 24.56
N PRO A 62 3.88 8.39 24.07
CA PRO A 62 3.52 7.27 23.18
C PRO A 62 4.12 7.40 21.77
N PRO A 63 4.31 6.29 21.05
CA PRO A 63 4.79 6.32 19.68
C PRO A 63 3.74 6.96 18.75
N THR A 64 4.22 7.69 17.74
CA THR A 64 3.36 8.35 16.75
C THR A 64 3.53 7.70 15.38
N ALA A 65 2.45 7.47 14.68
CA ALA A 65 2.49 6.98 13.31
C ALA A 65 3.10 8.03 12.38
N ILE A 66 4.18 7.66 11.72
CA ILE A 66 4.96 8.53 10.82
C ILE A 66 4.86 8.11 9.35
N GLY A 67 4.19 7.02 9.08
CA GLY A 67 3.91 6.53 7.74
C GLY A 67 3.23 5.18 7.75
N GLY A 68 2.79 4.73 6.59
CA GLY A 68 2.14 3.44 6.43
C GLY A 68 2.20 2.94 4.99
N ALA A 69 1.93 1.65 4.84
CA ALA A 69 1.75 1.00 3.55
C ALA A 69 0.64 -0.04 3.64
N GLY A 70 -0.15 -0.16 2.60
CA GLY A 70 -1.22 -1.14 2.51
C GLY A 70 -1.07 -2.06 1.31
N VAL A 71 -1.65 -3.23 1.40
CA VAL A 71 -1.70 -4.24 0.33
C VAL A 71 -3.10 -4.80 0.25
N GLN A 72 -3.72 -4.68 -0.90
CA GLN A 72 -4.94 -5.41 -1.22
C GLN A 72 -4.58 -6.76 -1.83
N LEU A 73 -5.14 -7.83 -1.30
CA LEU A 73 -5.05 -9.16 -1.88
C LEU A 73 -6.29 -9.43 -2.73
N ARG A 74 -6.09 -9.84 -3.98
CA ARG A 74 -7.19 -10.21 -4.85
C ARG A 74 -6.95 -11.57 -5.50
N PRO A 75 -7.97 -12.43 -5.61
CA PRO A 75 -7.84 -13.67 -6.36
C PRO A 75 -7.63 -13.36 -7.84
N ILE A 76 -6.80 -14.16 -8.49
CA ILE A 76 -6.61 -14.12 -9.94
C ILE A 76 -6.89 -15.50 -10.54
N LEU A 77 -7.24 -15.53 -11.81
CA LEU A 77 -7.28 -16.79 -12.54
C LEU A 77 -5.86 -17.37 -12.67
N PRO A 78 -5.72 -18.70 -12.51
CA PRO A 78 -4.46 -19.37 -12.78
C PRO A 78 -3.89 -18.99 -14.15
N ARG A 79 -2.60 -18.72 -14.20
CA ARG A 79 -1.93 -18.33 -15.44
C ARG A 79 -0.52 -18.91 -15.54
N PRO A 80 0.03 -19.10 -16.73
CA PRO A 80 1.43 -19.45 -16.88
C PRO A 80 2.35 -18.34 -16.30
N ARG A 81 3.26 -18.73 -15.42
CA ARG A 81 4.37 -17.89 -14.98
C ARG A 81 5.56 -18.03 -15.92
N THR A 82 5.81 -19.26 -16.33
CA THR A 82 6.77 -19.65 -17.37
C THR A 82 6.12 -20.70 -18.27
N ALA A 83 6.82 -21.16 -19.31
CA ALA A 83 6.33 -22.24 -20.14
C ALA A 83 6.11 -23.57 -19.40
N ALA A 84 6.70 -23.73 -18.19
CA ALA A 84 6.68 -24.97 -17.40
C ALA A 84 6.10 -24.79 -15.99
N ASP A 85 5.58 -23.61 -15.64
CA ASP A 85 5.14 -23.33 -14.28
C ASP A 85 3.91 -22.41 -14.25
N LEU A 86 3.02 -22.65 -13.30
CA LEU A 86 1.79 -21.88 -13.11
C LEU A 86 1.90 -20.95 -11.92
N GLU A 87 1.39 -19.75 -12.09
CA GLU A 87 1.11 -18.81 -11.03
C GLU A 87 -0.29 -19.09 -10.45
N LEU A 88 -0.31 -19.54 -9.22
CA LEU A 88 -1.51 -19.86 -8.46
C LEU A 88 -1.54 -18.95 -7.21
N GLY A 89 -2.70 -18.50 -6.85
CA GLY A 89 -2.86 -17.70 -5.64
C GLY A 89 -3.20 -16.24 -5.92
N PRO A 90 -3.26 -15.40 -4.87
CA PRO A 90 -3.66 -14.01 -5.00
C PRO A 90 -2.56 -13.15 -5.62
N GLU A 91 -2.98 -12.09 -6.28
CA GLU A 91 -2.14 -10.95 -6.58
C GLU A 91 -2.19 -9.94 -5.43
N ALA A 92 -1.05 -9.41 -5.07
CA ALA A 92 -0.92 -8.33 -4.09
C ALA A 92 -0.80 -6.98 -4.82
N ILE A 93 -1.72 -6.06 -4.55
CA ILE A 93 -1.63 -4.68 -5.04
C ILE A 93 -1.16 -3.80 -3.89
N VAL A 94 0.04 -3.26 -3.99
CA VAL A 94 0.55 -2.30 -3.00
C VAL A 94 -0.12 -0.96 -3.21
N LEU A 95 -0.71 -0.44 -2.15
CA LEU A 95 -1.47 0.79 -2.10
C LEU A 95 -1.06 1.64 -0.88
N ASN A 96 -1.44 2.93 -0.88
CA ASN A 96 -1.35 3.79 0.30
C ASN A 96 0.04 3.88 0.94
N VAL A 97 1.11 3.81 0.15
CA VAL A 97 2.46 4.08 0.66
C VAL A 97 2.58 5.57 0.93
N TYR A 98 2.56 5.93 2.19
CA TYR A 98 2.61 7.32 2.63
C TYR A 98 3.59 7.50 3.77
N VAL A 99 4.27 8.64 3.78
CA VAL A 99 5.15 9.08 4.88
C VAL A 99 4.83 10.53 5.20
N GLU A 100 4.66 10.80 6.48
CA GLU A 100 4.41 12.14 6.97
C GLU A 100 5.51 13.13 6.52
N PRO A 101 5.17 14.36 6.12
CA PRO A 101 6.12 15.30 5.50
C PRO A 101 7.42 15.49 6.29
N ALA A 102 7.32 15.59 7.62
CA ALA A 102 8.48 15.76 8.50
C ALA A 102 9.44 14.56 8.52
N TRP A 103 8.99 13.40 8.05
CA TRP A 103 9.75 12.13 8.07
C TRP A 103 10.18 11.66 6.67
N ARG A 104 9.88 12.44 5.63
CA ARG A 104 10.29 12.14 4.26
C ARG A 104 11.80 12.23 4.09
N ARG A 105 12.34 11.54 3.09
CA ARG A 105 13.77 11.50 2.73
C ARG A 105 14.68 10.92 3.84
N ARG A 106 14.11 10.16 4.77
CA ARG A 106 14.81 9.47 5.86
C ARG A 106 14.75 7.93 5.73
N GLY A 107 14.43 7.40 4.56
CA GLY A 107 14.38 5.95 4.31
C GLY A 107 13.09 5.25 4.78
N VAL A 108 12.14 5.96 5.42
CA VAL A 108 10.93 5.35 6.00
C VAL A 108 10.11 4.57 4.96
N ALA A 109 9.87 5.15 3.78
CA ALA A 109 9.12 4.48 2.71
C ALA A 109 9.85 3.22 2.20
N GLU A 110 11.17 3.25 2.10
CA GLU A 110 11.96 2.08 1.68
C GLU A 110 11.87 0.97 2.73
N THR A 111 12.01 1.30 4.00
CA THR A 111 11.88 0.31 5.09
C THR A 111 10.46 -0.28 5.13
N LEU A 112 9.41 0.55 4.99
CA LEU A 112 8.02 0.07 4.88
C LEU A 112 7.87 -0.92 3.73
N MET A 113 8.35 -0.56 2.55
CA MET A 113 8.23 -1.43 1.37
C MET A 113 9.00 -2.74 1.52
N ARG A 114 10.21 -2.72 2.09
CA ARG A 114 10.96 -3.97 2.37
C ARG A 114 10.18 -4.86 3.34
N THR A 115 9.65 -4.29 4.43
CA THR A 115 8.80 -5.03 5.38
C THR A 115 7.58 -5.66 4.69
N VAL A 116 6.92 -4.92 3.80
CA VAL A 116 5.79 -5.42 3.01
C VAL A 116 6.21 -6.58 2.11
N LEU A 117 7.30 -6.41 1.35
CA LEU A 117 7.79 -7.42 0.41
C LEU A 117 8.19 -8.71 1.12
N ASP A 118 8.91 -8.60 2.25
CA ASP A 118 9.31 -9.75 3.08
C ASP A 118 8.07 -10.50 3.64
N ALA A 119 7.07 -9.75 4.10
CA ALA A 119 5.83 -10.34 4.60
C ALA A 119 5.00 -11.03 3.49
N LEU A 120 4.99 -10.50 2.27
CA LEU A 120 4.33 -11.14 1.13
C LEU A 120 5.10 -12.38 0.67
N ALA A 121 6.42 -12.32 0.64
CA ALA A 121 7.28 -13.45 0.30
C ALA A 121 7.09 -14.62 1.29
N SER A 122 7.02 -14.34 2.60
CA SER A 122 6.78 -15.36 3.63
C SER A 122 5.40 -16.04 3.51
N ARG A 123 4.45 -15.40 2.83
CA ARG A 123 3.11 -15.94 2.51
C ARG A 123 3.08 -16.65 1.14
N GLY A 124 4.20 -16.74 0.44
CA GLY A 124 4.29 -17.33 -0.90
C GLY A 124 3.65 -16.47 -1.99
N ILE A 125 3.35 -15.19 -1.73
CA ILE A 125 2.76 -14.29 -2.72
C ILE A 125 3.88 -13.71 -3.58
N GLN A 126 3.88 -14.10 -4.85
CA GLN A 126 4.94 -13.75 -5.81
C GLN A 126 4.52 -12.64 -6.76
N ARG A 127 3.22 -12.52 -7.06
CA ARG A 127 2.70 -11.49 -7.94
C ARG A 127 2.39 -10.24 -7.13
N ILE A 128 3.25 -9.24 -7.24
CA ILE A 128 3.13 -7.97 -6.52
C ILE A 128 3.14 -6.84 -7.55
N VAL A 129 2.09 -6.03 -7.55
CA VAL A 129 1.94 -4.89 -8.45
C VAL A 129 1.69 -3.60 -7.67
N LEU A 130 1.95 -2.47 -8.29
CA LEU A 130 1.62 -1.15 -7.76
C LEU A 130 1.44 -0.14 -8.89
N HIS A 131 0.80 0.97 -8.58
CA HIS A 131 0.75 2.15 -9.45
C HIS A 131 1.67 3.22 -8.87
N ALA A 132 2.81 3.42 -9.51
CA ALA A 132 3.80 4.38 -9.03
C ALA A 132 3.38 5.81 -9.34
N SER A 133 3.41 6.68 -8.32
CA SER A 133 3.47 8.12 -8.56
C SER A 133 4.87 8.51 -9.07
N ASP A 134 5.00 9.67 -9.72
CA ASP A 134 6.31 10.17 -10.18
C ASP A 134 7.32 10.28 -9.04
N ALA A 135 6.87 10.73 -7.87
CA ALA A 135 7.71 10.86 -6.68
C ALA A 135 8.17 9.49 -6.12
N GLY A 136 7.37 8.44 -6.29
CA GLY A 136 7.66 7.09 -5.78
C GLY A 136 8.45 6.22 -6.76
N ARG A 137 8.42 6.50 -8.06
CA ARG A 137 8.95 5.65 -9.12
C ARG A 137 10.37 5.15 -8.84
N ARG A 138 11.31 6.08 -8.54
CA ARG A 138 12.72 5.74 -8.27
C ARG A 138 12.90 4.81 -7.07
N LEU A 139 12.02 4.88 -6.06
CA LEU A 139 12.04 3.97 -4.93
C LEU A 139 11.66 2.56 -5.39
N TYR A 140 10.60 2.43 -6.14
CA TYR A 140 10.11 1.12 -6.59
C TYR A 140 11.07 0.45 -7.58
N GLU A 141 11.67 1.21 -8.50
CA GLU A 141 12.73 0.72 -9.40
C GLU A 141 13.92 0.14 -8.62
N ARG A 142 14.39 0.82 -7.56
CA ARG A 142 15.46 0.29 -6.69
C ARG A 142 15.06 -0.98 -5.93
N LEU A 143 13.76 -1.17 -5.69
CA LEU A 143 13.22 -2.38 -5.06
C LEU A 143 12.94 -3.51 -6.05
N GLY A 144 13.27 -3.31 -7.34
CA GLY A 144 13.14 -4.32 -8.38
C GLY A 144 11.82 -4.31 -9.13
N PHE A 145 10.94 -3.31 -8.91
CA PHE A 145 9.75 -3.16 -9.73
C PHE A 145 10.12 -2.63 -11.12
N VAL A 146 9.46 -3.19 -12.11
CA VAL A 146 9.62 -2.82 -13.53
C VAL A 146 8.29 -2.38 -14.11
N LEU A 147 8.33 -1.54 -15.12
CA LEU A 147 7.13 -1.17 -15.86
C LEU A 147 6.56 -2.38 -16.61
N THR A 148 5.25 -2.48 -16.60
CA THR A 148 4.51 -3.50 -17.35
C THR A 148 3.58 -2.84 -18.37
N ASN A 149 2.82 -3.66 -19.07
CA ASN A 149 1.91 -3.23 -20.15
C ASN A 149 0.46 -3.04 -19.69
N GLU A 150 0.22 -2.72 -18.42
CA GLU A 150 -1.14 -2.43 -17.96
C GLU A 150 -1.72 -1.23 -18.73
N MET A 151 -2.93 -1.39 -19.25
CA MET A 151 -3.67 -0.33 -19.94
C MET A 151 -4.94 0.01 -19.16
N ARG A 152 -5.23 1.29 -19.05
CA ARG A 152 -6.47 1.80 -18.44
C ARG A 152 -7.37 2.36 -19.52
N LEU A 153 -8.66 2.01 -19.47
CA LEU A 153 -9.66 2.66 -20.33
C LEU A 153 -9.80 4.13 -19.94
N GLY A 154 -9.40 5.03 -20.83
CA GLY A 154 -9.65 6.46 -20.70
C GLY A 154 -11.12 6.76 -21.04
N ARG A 155 -11.74 7.65 -20.24
CA ARG A 155 -13.06 8.20 -20.50
C ARG A 155 -12.98 9.71 -20.53
#